data_76c2fa04b8c0ccc04a94275f6cb4cd77
#
_entry.id   76c2fa04b8c0ccc04a94275f6cb4cd77
#
_cell.length_a   1.000
_cell.length_b   1.000
_cell.length_c   1.000
_cell.angle_alpha   90.00
_cell.angle_beta   90.00
_cell.angle_gamma   90.00
#
_symmetry.space_group_name_H-M   'P 1'
#
loop_
_entity.id
_entity.type
_entity.pdbx_description
1 polymer ?
#
loop_
_entity_poly.entity_id
_entity_poly.type
_entity_poly.pdbx_seq_one_letter_code
_entity_poly.pdbx_strand_id
1 'polypeptide(L)'
;LLDLVRLTGGTDDPLERQRLSALWCEAEVLRLNRLRTLSSRLAGRTPGAEASIQKAMADEHGQHVLETAKALTGAEGMLEGSGPAGQLTAAAGSGPTENNLGADQFPEVDPIWHFGYMFSPALTLGGGTFAIQRNIVAEMVLGLPRDINVEQGMTWSEARRR
;
A
#
# COMPACT_ATOMS: atom_id res chain seq x y z
N LEU A 1 -5.89 -12.57 1.51
CA LEU A 1 -6.65 -12.29 0.30
C LEU A 1 -7.17 -13.57 -0.37
N LEU A 2 -6.33 -14.57 -0.64
CA LEU A 2 -6.77 -15.80 -1.32
C LEU A 2 -7.92 -16.52 -0.59
N ASP A 3 -7.93 -16.52 0.73
CA ASP A 3 -9.02 -17.11 1.51
C ASP A 3 -10.29 -16.28 1.41
N LEU A 4 -10.17 -14.95 1.39
CA LEU A 4 -11.30 -14.05 1.13
C LEU A 4 -11.91 -14.31 -0.26
N VAL A 5 -11.07 -14.46 -1.29
CA VAL A 5 -11.52 -14.78 -2.65
C VAL A 5 -12.31 -16.08 -2.70
N ARG A 6 -11.86 -17.12 -1.97
CA ARG A 6 -12.57 -18.41 -1.88
C ARG A 6 -13.90 -18.26 -1.16
N LEU A 7 -13.91 -17.50 -0.07
CA LEU A 7 -15.11 -17.25 0.73
C LEU A 7 -16.18 -16.51 -0.07
N THR A 8 -15.78 -15.50 -0.85
CA THR A 8 -16.71 -14.67 -1.63
C THR A 8 -17.09 -15.25 -3.00
N GLY A 9 -16.54 -16.41 -3.38
CA GLY A 9 -16.77 -17.01 -4.71
C GLY A 9 -16.09 -16.25 -5.87
N GLY A 10 -15.18 -15.33 -5.56
CA GLY A 10 -14.48 -14.51 -6.58
C GLY A 10 -13.63 -15.30 -7.57
N THR A 11 -13.39 -16.60 -7.29
CA THR A 11 -12.70 -17.50 -8.24
C THR A 11 -13.52 -17.80 -9.49
N ASP A 12 -14.83 -17.66 -9.43
CA ASP A 12 -15.74 -17.98 -10.53
C ASP A 12 -15.84 -16.82 -11.53
N ASP A 13 -15.54 -15.59 -11.11
CA ASP A 13 -15.51 -14.42 -11.97
C ASP A 13 -14.19 -14.33 -12.75
N PRO A 14 -14.21 -14.33 -14.08
CA PRO A 14 -13.01 -14.19 -14.89
C PRO A 14 -12.30 -12.84 -14.72
N LEU A 15 -13.00 -11.75 -14.38
CA LEU A 15 -12.40 -10.45 -14.13
C LEU A 15 -11.64 -10.46 -12.79
N GLU A 16 -12.20 -11.07 -11.76
CA GLU A 16 -11.53 -11.21 -10.47
C GLU A 16 -10.29 -12.11 -10.60
N ARG A 17 -10.35 -13.20 -11.38
CA ARG A 17 -9.16 -14.02 -11.68
C ARG A 17 -8.07 -13.20 -12.38
N GLN A 18 -8.44 -12.30 -13.29
CA GLN A 18 -7.49 -11.42 -13.97
C GLN A 18 -6.82 -10.45 -13.00
N ARG A 19 -7.60 -9.83 -12.10
CA ARG A 19 -7.07 -8.96 -11.03
C ARG A 19 -6.12 -9.71 -10.11
N LEU A 20 -6.50 -10.90 -9.66
CA LEU A 20 -5.66 -11.74 -8.82
C LEU A 20 -4.36 -12.15 -9.51
N SER A 21 -4.41 -12.43 -10.81
CA SER A 21 -3.21 -12.74 -11.59
C SER A 21 -2.26 -11.54 -11.67
N ALA A 22 -2.78 -10.33 -11.84
CA ALA A 22 -1.98 -9.10 -11.81
C ALA A 22 -1.33 -8.90 -10.44
N LEU A 23 -2.10 -9.03 -9.36
CA LEU A 23 -1.56 -8.94 -7.98
C LEU A 23 -0.49 -9.99 -7.70
N TRP A 24 -0.67 -11.21 -8.20
CA TRP A 24 0.35 -12.25 -8.09
C TRP A 24 1.64 -11.86 -8.80
N CYS A 25 1.55 -11.32 -10.02
CA CYS A 25 2.72 -10.84 -10.75
C CYS A 25 3.46 -9.73 -10.01
N GLU A 26 2.73 -8.75 -9.44
CA GLU A 26 3.30 -7.69 -8.62
C GLU A 26 4.03 -8.27 -7.40
N ALA A 27 3.39 -9.20 -6.68
CA ALA A 27 3.99 -9.87 -5.52
C ALA A 27 5.28 -10.62 -5.88
N GLU A 28 5.30 -11.33 -7.02
CA GLU A 28 6.49 -12.03 -7.49
C GLU A 28 7.63 -11.09 -7.86
N VAL A 29 7.33 -9.97 -8.51
CA VAL A 29 8.34 -8.92 -8.80
C VAL A 29 8.92 -8.36 -7.51
N LEU A 30 8.08 -8.08 -6.50
CA LEU A 30 8.52 -7.63 -5.18
C LEU A 30 9.40 -8.68 -4.50
N ARG A 31 9.01 -9.95 -4.56
CA ARG A 31 9.79 -11.07 -4.00
C ARG A 31 11.18 -11.15 -4.66
N LEU A 32 11.25 -11.07 -5.98
CA LEU A 32 12.51 -11.12 -6.72
C LEU A 32 13.41 -9.92 -6.41
N ASN A 33 12.85 -8.72 -6.33
CA ASN A 33 13.60 -7.52 -5.92
C ASN A 33 14.15 -7.65 -4.49
N ARG A 34 13.37 -8.22 -3.57
CA ARG A 34 13.83 -8.50 -2.20
C ARG A 34 15.00 -9.48 -2.19
N LEU A 35 14.92 -10.57 -2.96
CA LEU A 35 16.02 -11.54 -3.09
C LEU A 35 17.27 -10.92 -3.70
N ARG A 36 17.14 -10.07 -4.70
CA ARG A 36 18.24 -9.31 -5.29
C ARG A 36 18.93 -8.42 -4.23
N THR A 37 18.15 -7.69 -3.44
CA THR A 37 18.67 -6.85 -2.36
C THR A 37 19.39 -7.68 -1.30
N LEU A 38 18.82 -8.82 -0.91
CA LEU A 38 19.43 -9.74 0.05
C LEU A 38 20.77 -10.28 -0.49
N SER A 39 20.80 -10.73 -1.72
CA SER A 39 22.04 -11.22 -2.37
C SER A 39 23.12 -10.14 -2.42
N SER A 40 22.74 -8.90 -2.68
CA SER A 40 23.65 -7.76 -2.67
C SER A 40 24.25 -7.52 -1.29
N ARG A 41 23.43 -7.59 -0.22
CA ARG A 41 23.89 -7.46 1.17
C ARG A 41 24.82 -8.58 1.57
N LEU A 42 24.50 -9.83 1.21
CA LEU A 42 25.35 -10.99 1.48
C LEU A 42 26.71 -10.89 0.78
N ALA A 43 26.76 -10.22 -0.38
CA ALA A 43 28.01 -9.92 -1.08
C ALA A 43 28.74 -8.67 -0.53
N GLY A 44 28.35 -8.18 0.65
CA GLY A 44 28.98 -7.03 1.32
C GLY A 44 28.67 -5.66 0.70
N ARG A 45 27.71 -5.58 -0.23
CA ARG A 45 27.32 -4.30 -0.83
C ARG A 45 26.24 -3.62 0.01
N THR A 46 26.38 -2.33 0.22
CA THR A 46 25.33 -1.51 0.85
C THR A 46 24.18 -1.31 -0.14
N PRO A 47 22.91 -1.52 0.28
CA PRO A 47 21.77 -1.18 -0.54
C PRO A 47 21.79 0.30 -0.93
N GLY A 48 21.60 0.57 -2.20
CA GLY A 48 21.55 1.91 -2.76
C GLY A 48 20.12 2.43 -2.96
N ALA A 49 19.97 3.33 -3.91
CA ALA A 49 18.69 3.95 -4.29
C ALA A 49 17.67 2.94 -4.83
N GLU A 50 18.08 1.71 -5.15
CA GLU A 50 17.19 0.61 -5.56
C GLU A 50 16.15 0.25 -4.48
N ALA A 51 16.41 0.59 -3.22
CA ALA A 51 15.43 0.44 -2.15
C ALA A 51 14.16 1.27 -2.40
N SER A 52 14.27 2.40 -3.11
CA SER A 52 13.14 3.24 -3.51
C SER A 52 12.24 2.54 -4.53
N ILE A 53 12.77 1.68 -5.39
CA ILE A 53 11.99 0.84 -6.30
C ILE A 53 11.12 -0.11 -5.49
N GLN A 54 11.74 -0.80 -4.52
CA GLN A 54 11.03 -1.74 -3.64
C GLN A 54 9.91 -1.05 -2.87
N LYS A 55 10.19 0.15 -2.32
CA LYS A 55 9.23 0.94 -1.55
C LYS A 55 8.05 1.38 -2.43
N ALA A 56 8.30 2.01 -3.58
CA ALA A 56 7.27 2.49 -4.48
C ALA A 56 6.33 1.37 -4.94
N MET A 57 6.90 0.23 -5.36
CA MET A 57 6.12 -0.92 -5.80
C MET A 57 5.34 -1.58 -4.65
N ALA A 58 5.91 -1.67 -3.45
CA ALA A 58 5.24 -2.29 -2.30
C ALA A 58 4.03 -1.47 -1.85
N ASP A 59 4.12 -0.14 -1.90
CA ASP A 59 3.02 0.74 -1.54
C ASP A 59 1.84 0.60 -2.49
N GLU A 60 2.09 0.64 -3.80
CA GLU A 60 1.06 0.44 -4.83
C GLU A 60 0.44 -0.96 -4.71
N HIS A 61 1.28 -1.99 -4.60
CA HIS A 61 0.78 -3.36 -4.42
C HIS A 61 -0.10 -3.49 -3.17
N GLY A 62 0.30 -2.88 -2.05
CA GLY A 62 -0.49 -2.87 -0.83
C GLY A 62 -1.86 -2.23 -1.02
N GLN A 63 -1.94 -1.10 -1.73
CA GLN A 63 -3.22 -0.48 -2.09
C GLN A 63 -4.06 -1.37 -2.99
N HIS A 64 -3.51 -1.94 -4.06
CA HIS A 64 -4.22 -2.82 -4.98
C HIS A 64 -4.78 -4.07 -4.28
N VAL A 65 -4.03 -4.65 -3.33
CA VAL A 65 -4.49 -5.78 -2.51
C VAL A 65 -5.71 -5.39 -1.67
N LEU A 66 -5.65 -4.23 -1.00
CA LEU A 66 -6.71 -3.76 -0.12
C LEU A 66 -7.94 -3.27 -0.90
N GLU A 67 -7.75 -2.65 -2.05
CA GLU A 67 -8.83 -2.29 -2.98
C GLU A 67 -9.54 -3.54 -3.51
N THR A 68 -8.79 -4.57 -3.90
CA THR A 68 -9.36 -5.84 -4.37
C THR A 68 -10.12 -6.53 -3.25
N ALA A 69 -9.57 -6.58 -2.04
CA ALA A 69 -10.27 -7.13 -0.88
C ALA A 69 -11.56 -6.36 -0.61
N LYS A 70 -11.52 -5.03 -0.64
CA LYS A 70 -12.69 -4.17 -0.46
C LYS A 70 -13.77 -4.42 -1.52
N ALA A 71 -13.38 -4.59 -2.78
CA ALA A 71 -14.31 -4.89 -3.87
C ALA A 71 -14.99 -6.27 -3.68
N LEU A 72 -14.22 -7.29 -3.26
CA LEU A 72 -14.72 -8.64 -3.01
C LEU A 72 -15.70 -8.70 -1.84
N THR A 73 -15.52 -7.88 -0.81
CA THR A 73 -16.41 -7.85 0.35
C THR A 73 -17.74 -7.13 0.09
N GLY A 74 -17.82 -6.34 -0.98
CA GLY A 74 -19.06 -5.66 -1.36
C GLY A 74 -19.63 -4.79 -0.23
N ALA A 75 -20.93 -4.92 0.03
CA ALA A 75 -21.61 -4.16 1.10
C ALA A 75 -21.12 -4.53 2.51
N GLU A 76 -20.77 -5.79 2.74
CA GLU A 76 -20.25 -6.28 4.03
C GLU A 76 -18.92 -5.61 4.39
N GLY A 77 -18.09 -5.30 3.39
CA GLY A 77 -16.85 -4.57 3.58
C GLY A 77 -17.00 -3.12 4.07
N MET A 78 -18.21 -2.61 4.22
CA MET A 78 -18.50 -1.29 4.82
C MET A 78 -18.74 -1.37 6.34
N LEU A 79 -18.83 -2.57 6.89
CA LEU A 79 -19.12 -2.77 8.29
C LEU A 79 -17.86 -2.66 9.15
N GLU A 80 -17.95 -1.90 10.23
CA GLU A 80 -16.94 -1.88 11.29
C GLU A 80 -17.29 -2.94 12.33
N GLY A 81 -16.36 -3.87 12.55
CA GLY A 81 -16.57 -4.98 13.47
C GLY A 81 -15.89 -4.79 14.82
N SER A 82 -16.34 -5.56 15.82
CA SER A 82 -15.70 -5.67 17.14
C SER A 82 -14.47 -6.59 17.16
N GLY A 83 -14.02 -7.07 16.01
CA GLY A 83 -12.87 -7.96 15.86
C GLY A 83 -11.51 -7.29 16.15
N PRO A 84 -10.39 -7.98 15.85
CA PRO A 84 -9.04 -7.45 16.07
C PRO A 84 -8.79 -6.07 15.44
N ALA A 85 -9.45 -5.78 14.32
CA ALA A 85 -9.41 -4.47 13.68
C ALA A 85 -10.09 -3.38 14.52
N GLY A 86 -11.20 -3.69 15.17
CA GLY A 86 -11.86 -2.77 16.11
C GLY A 86 -10.96 -2.41 17.31
N GLN A 87 -10.15 -3.36 17.76
CA GLN A 87 -9.15 -3.11 18.81
C GLN A 87 -8.00 -2.22 18.33
N LEU A 88 -7.57 -2.36 17.07
CA LEU A 88 -6.56 -1.51 16.45
C LEU A 88 -7.06 -0.06 16.29
N THR A 89 -8.31 0.12 15.88
CA THR A 89 -8.93 1.45 15.77
C THR A 89 -9.14 2.09 17.15
N ALA A 90 -9.51 1.32 18.16
CA ALA A 90 -9.61 1.80 19.55
C ALA A 90 -8.25 2.26 20.09
N ALA A 91 -7.17 1.51 19.77
CA ALA A 91 -5.80 1.89 20.14
C ALA A 91 -5.31 3.14 19.41
N ALA A 92 -5.84 3.43 18.21
CA ALA A 92 -5.56 4.65 17.45
C ALA A 92 -6.39 5.87 17.88
N GLY A 93 -7.22 5.76 18.94
CA GLY A 93 -8.02 6.85 19.50
C GLY A 93 -9.42 7.03 18.90
N SER A 94 -9.79 6.23 17.90
CA SER A 94 -11.17 6.06 17.47
C SER A 94 -11.76 4.90 18.28
N GLY A 95 -12.39 5.22 19.42
CA GLY A 95 -13.02 4.20 20.28
C GLY A 95 -14.09 3.39 19.54
N PRO A 96 -14.44 2.19 20.05
CA PRO A 96 -15.54 1.43 19.50
C PRO A 96 -16.79 2.28 19.56
N THR A 97 -17.35 2.62 18.43
CA THR A 97 -18.69 3.21 18.38
C THR A 97 -19.66 2.12 18.86
N GLU A 98 -20.50 2.43 19.85
CA GLU A 98 -21.50 1.51 20.40
C GLU A 98 -22.53 1.01 19.37
N ASN A 99 -22.40 1.42 18.11
CA ASN A 99 -23.28 1.10 16.99
C ASN A 99 -22.68 0.03 16.04
N ASN A 100 -22.11 -1.03 16.57
CA ASN A 100 -21.72 -2.21 15.78
C ASN A 100 -22.96 -3.01 15.28
N LEU A 101 -23.86 -2.30 14.61
CA LEU A 101 -25.00 -2.92 13.93
C LEU A 101 -24.47 -3.64 12.69
N GLY A 102 -24.11 -4.90 12.80
CA GLY A 102 -23.84 -5.70 11.63
C GLY A 102 -22.70 -6.71 11.70
N ALA A 103 -21.68 -6.52 12.54
CA ALA A 103 -20.56 -7.46 12.64
C ALA A 103 -21.01 -8.87 13.08
N ASP A 104 -22.07 -8.95 13.88
CA ASP A 104 -22.66 -10.22 14.32
C ASP A 104 -23.56 -10.85 13.21
N GLN A 105 -23.98 -10.07 12.23
CA GLN A 105 -24.82 -10.54 11.11
C GLN A 105 -24.00 -11.07 9.94
N PHE A 106 -22.72 -10.66 9.83
CA PHE A 106 -21.80 -11.08 8.75
C PHE A 106 -20.46 -11.53 9.32
N PRO A 107 -20.43 -12.63 10.10
CA PRO A 107 -19.21 -13.08 10.78
C PRO A 107 -18.13 -13.62 9.82
N GLU A 108 -18.45 -13.78 8.55
CA GLU A 108 -17.58 -14.43 7.56
C GLU A 108 -16.51 -13.49 6.99
N VAL A 109 -16.72 -12.18 7.04
CA VAL A 109 -15.78 -11.19 6.51
C VAL A 109 -15.07 -10.45 7.65
N ASP A 110 -13.76 -10.58 7.72
CA ASP A 110 -12.94 -9.90 8.72
C ASP A 110 -12.94 -8.37 8.48
N PRO A 111 -13.40 -7.55 9.45
CA PRO A 111 -13.39 -6.08 9.35
C PRO A 111 -12.02 -5.47 9.10
N ILE A 112 -10.93 -6.24 9.29
CA ILE A 112 -9.57 -5.79 8.99
C ILE A 112 -9.40 -5.35 7.53
N TRP A 113 -10.18 -5.90 6.60
CA TRP A 113 -10.13 -5.52 5.20
C TRP A 113 -10.64 -4.10 4.98
N HIS A 114 -11.73 -3.72 5.67
CA HIS A 114 -12.24 -2.36 5.63
C HIS A 114 -11.25 -1.36 6.25
N PHE A 115 -10.74 -1.68 7.44
CA PHE A 115 -9.73 -0.85 8.09
C PHE A 115 -8.48 -0.70 7.24
N GLY A 116 -7.97 -1.80 6.70
CA GLY A 116 -6.81 -1.79 5.82
C GLY A 116 -7.01 -0.92 4.59
N TYR A 117 -8.17 -1.01 3.95
CA TYR A 117 -8.52 -0.17 2.80
C TYR A 117 -8.52 1.32 3.18
N MET A 118 -9.17 1.70 4.28
CA MET A 118 -9.20 3.09 4.75
C MET A 118 -7.80 3.62 5.12
N PHE A 119 -6.93 2.75 5.62
CA PHE A 119 -5.55 3.09 5.95
C PHE A 119 -4.62 3.11 4.72
N SER A 120 -4.98 2.43 3.63
CA SER A 120 -4.11 2.18 2.48
C SER A 120 -3.46 3.44 1.87
N PRO A 121 -4.12 4.63 1.82
CA PRO A 121 -3.47 5.84 1.33
C PRO A 121 -2.22 6.24 2.14
N ALA A 122 -2.16 5.89 3.43
CA ALA A 122 -0.99 6.17 4.26
C ALA A 122 0.27 5.41 3.81
N LEU A 123 0.12 4.28 3.11
CA LEU A 123 1.24 3.51 2.56
C LEU A 123 2.08 4.35 1.60
N THR A 124 1.43 5.16 0.76
CA THR A 124 2.11 6.01 -0.23
C THR A 124 2.64 7.33 0.35
N LEU A 125 2.34 7.64 1.61
CA LEU A 125 2.81 8.84 2.30
C LEU A 125 3.99 8.52 3.24
N GLY A 126 3.90 7.42 4.00
CA GLY A 126 4.90 7.01 4.99
C GLY A 126 6.23 6.63 4.35
N GLY A 127 7.36 7.05 4.94
CA GLY A 127 8.69 6.70 4.45
C GLY A 127 9.11 7.40 3.14
N GLY A 128 8.47 8.50 2.78
CA GLY A 128 8.64 9.25 1.54
C GLY A 128 7.55 8.93 0.52
N THR A 129 6.92 9.99 0.01
CA THR A 129 5.82 9.86 -0.94
C THR A 129 6.25 9.14 -2.21
N PHE A 130 5.28 8.59 -2.92
CA PHE A 130 5.52 7.94 -4.21
C PHE A 130 6.27 8.83 -5.21
N ALA A 131 5.94 10.14 -5.26
CA ALA A 131 6.64 11.11 -6.10
C ALA A 131 8.11 11.24 -5.71
N ILE A 132 8.42 11.32 -4.42
CA ILE A 132 9.81 11.36 -3.92
C ILE A 132 10.56 10.08 -4.27
N GLN A 133 9.94 8.91 -4.12
CA GLN A 133 10.57 7.64 -4.49
C GLN A 133 10.87 7.58 -5.99
N ARG A 134 9.96 8.05 -6.84
CA ARG A 134 10.19 8.15 -8.29
C ARG A 134 11.35 9.08 -8.63
N ASN A 135 11.46 10.24 -7.99
CA ASN A 135 12.57 11.15 -8.20
C ASN A 135 13.90 10.50 -7.80
N ILE A 136 13.96 9.80 -6.67
CA ILE A 136 15.16 9.07 -6.26
C ILE A 136 15.55 8.02 -7.30
N VAL A 137 14.59 7.27 -7.82
CA VAL A 137 14.85 6.27 -8.88
C VAL A 137 15.33 6.95 -10.16
N ALA A 138 14.67 8.02 -10.59
CA ALA A 138 15.02 8.75 -11.80
C ALA A 138 16.46 9.30 -11.72
N GLU A 139 16.79 9.98 -10.65
CA GLU A 139 18.07 10.65 -10.50
C GLU A 139 19.21 9.69 -10.16
N MET A 140 19.00 8.78 -9.19
CA MET A 140 20.09 8.00 -8.60
C MET A 140 20.23 6.59 -9.21
N VAL A 141 19.18 6.05 -9.81
CA VAL A 141 19.21 4.71 -10.45
C VAL A 141 19.36 4.87 -11.97
N LEU A 142 18.56 5.74 -12.59
CA LEU A 142 18.56 5.96 -14.03
C LEU A 142 19.53 7.05 -14.50
N GLY A 143 20.07 7.85 -13.59
CA GLY A 143 21.01 8.93 -13.91
C GLY A 143 20.37 10.09 -14.68
N LEU A 144 19.06 10.28 -14.56
CA LEU A 144 18.36 11.40 -15.19
C LEU A 144 18.74 12.72 -14.51
N PRO A 145 18.71 13.84 -15.25
CA PRO A 145 19.03 15.15 -14.68
C PRO A 145 17.99 15.53 -13.61
N ARG A 146 18.45 16.21 -12.58
CA ARG A 146 17.57 16.79 -11.56
C ARG A 146 16.78 17.95 -12.15
N ASP A 147 15.60 18.18 -11.56
CA ASP A 147 14.85 19.40 -11.83
C ASP A 147 15.69 20.64 -11.52
N ILE A 148 15.52 21.67 -12.35
CA ILE A 148 16.18 22.95 -12.15
C ILE A 148 15.61 23.59 -10.90
N ASN A 149 16.44 23.70 -9.86
CA ASN A 149 16.05 24.43 -8.65
C ASN A 149 16.16 25.94 -8.91
N VAL A 150 15.06 26.52 -9.38
CA VAL A 150 14.96 27.95 -9.70
C VAL A 150 15.04 28.86 -8.45
N GLU A 151 14.95 28.29 -7.26
CA GLU A 151 14.98 28.99 -5.98
C GLU A 151 16.32 28.80 -5.26
N GLN A 152 17.29 28.14 -5.91
CA GLN A 152 18.58 27.87 -5.30
C GLN A 152 19.29 29.15 -4.90
N GLY A 153 19.61 29.30 -3.62
CA GLY A 153 20.29 30.48 -3.07
C GLY A 153 19.36 31.63 -2.71
N MET A 154 18.06 31.50 -2.91
CA MET A 154 17.07 32.51 -2.48
C MET A 154 16.57 32.22 -1.07
N THR A 155 16.25 33.27 -0.33
CA THR A 155 15.49 33.17 0.89
C THR A 155 14.02 32.85 0.56
N TRP A 156 13.28 32.25 1.51
CA TRP A 156 11.85 31.94 1.32
C TRP A 156 11.02 33.18 0.94
N SER A 157 11.37 34.35 1.50
CA SER A 157 10.69 35.61 1.20
C SER A 157 10.93 36.12 -0.22
N GLU A 158 12.07 35.81 -0.82
CA GLU A 158 12.42 36.18 -2.20
C GLU A 158 11.73 35.23 -3.19
N ALA A 159 11.74 33.92 -2.91
CA ALA A 159 11.06 32.91 -3.73
C ALA A 159 9.55 33.15 -3.84
N ARG A 160 8.92 33.59 -2.74
CA ARG A 160 7.47 33.86 -2.70
C ARG A 160 7.03 35.11 -3.49
N ARG A 161 7.94 36.00 -3.87
CA ARG A 161 7.63 37.25 -4.59
C ARG A 161 7.67 37.11 -6.11
N ARG A 162 8.00 35.92 -6.64
CA ARG A 162 7.95 35.57 -8.04
C ARG A 162 6.60 34.95 -8.41
#